data_b3c00ab349d8f29725e7c80d8abd116e
#
_entry.id   b3c00ab349d8f29725e7c80d8abd116e
#
_cell.length_a   1.000
_cell.length_b   1.000
_cell.length_c   1.000
_cell.angle_alpha   90.00
_cell.angle_beta   90.00
_cell.angle_gamma   90.00
#
_symmetry.space_group_name_H-M   'P 1'
#
loop_
_entity.id
_entity.type
_entity.pdbx_description
1 polymer ?
#
loop_
_entity_poly.entity_id
_entity_poly.type
_entity_poly.pdbx_seq_one_letter_code
_entity_poly.pdbx_strand_id
1 'polypeptide(L)'
;MNLLIKKNVSNFIALLLSPILILFHISRLFSNSNTFACYAQFLSLIPGKIGSYSRVSFYRFSMKSCHYDCVIGFGTLFAQLDTEISKGVYIGPQCNIGMCKIGENCLIASGVHIMSGSMQHRFDDIDTPIQQQKGSYKKIEIGEDSWIGNGSMVMANIGKKCVIGAGSVVTKEVPDFSIMAGNPAKLIRSRQ
;
A
#
# COMPACT_ATOMS: atom_id res chain seq x y z
N MET A 1 17.38 -8.32 12.95
CA MET A 1 17.57 -7.17 13.88
C MET A 1 16.48 -7.25 14.95
N ASN A 2 16.85 -7.10 16.22
CA ASN A 2 15.92 -7.16 17.37
C ASN A 2 14.78 -6.12 17.19
N LEU A 3 13.54 -6.49 17.51
CA LEU A 3 12.36 -5.63 17.41
C LEU A 3 12.50 -4.33 18.21
N LEU A 4 13.15 -4.40 19.38
CA LEU A 4 13.41 -3.23 20.22
C LEU A 4 14.34 -2.23 19.50
N ILE A 5 15.39 -2.72 18.85
CA ILE A 5 16.30 -1.88 18.07
C ILE A 5 15.57 -1.23 16.90
N LYS A 6 14.75 -1.99 16.17
CA LYS A 6 13.93 -1.42 15.08
C LYS A 6 13.00 -0.30 15.57
N LYS A 7 12.32 -0.52 16.70
CA LYS A 7 11.45 0.48 17.32
C LYS A 7 12.21 1.75 17.69
N ASN A 8 13.36 1.61 18.35
CA ASN A 8 14.17 2.75 18.77
C ASN A 8 14.70 3.54 17.57
N VAL A 9 15.20 2.85 16.54
CA VAL A 9 15.65 3.49 15.28
C VAL A 9 14.48 4.23 14.61
N SER A 10 13.31 3.60 14.50
CA SER A 10 12.13 4.24 13.91
C SER A 10 11.66 5.46 14.72
N ASN A 11 11.72 5.41 16.07
CA ASN A 11 11.38 6.55 16.91
C ASN A 11 12.39 7.69 16.78
N PHE A 12 13.67 7.38 16.71
CA PHE A 12 14.73 8.38 16.50
C PHE A 12 14.58 9.09 15.16
N ILE A 13 14.32 8.33 14.08
CA ILE A 13 14.07 8.91 12.76
C ILE A 13 12.78 9.72 12.75
N ALA A 14 11.72 9.27 13.44
CA ALA A 14 10.49 10.06 13.57
C ALA A 14 10.74 11.41 14.28
N LEU A 15 11.61 11.43 15.29
CA LEU A 15 12.03 12.67 15.95
C LEU A 15 12.76 13.61 14.97
N LEU A 16 13.67 13.08 14.15
CA LEU A 16 14.35 13.87 13.12
C LEU A 16 13.38 14.39 12.04
N LEU A 17 12.34 13.62 11.73
CA LEU A 17 11.31 14.00 10.76
C LEU A 17 10.17 14.85 11.37
N SER A 18 10.23 15.15 12.66
CA SER A 18 9.16 15.93 13.32
C SER A 18 8.87 17.28 12.67
N PRO A 19 9.83 18.07 12.13
CA PRO A 19 9.50 19.29 11.42
C PRO A 19 8.66 19.02 10.15
N ILE A 20 8.98 17.95 9.42
CA ILE A 20 8.25 17.54 8.21
C ILE A 20 6.85 17.07 8.59
N LEU A 21 6.70 16.31 9.68
CA LEU A 21 5.40 15.86 10.19
C LEU A 21 4.53 17.03 10.63
N ILE A 22 5.10 18.00 11.33
CA ILE A 22 4.39 19.22 11.75
C ILE A 22 3.91 19.99 10.51
N LEU A 23 4.80 20.25 9.56
CA LEU A 23 4.45 20.92 8.31
C LEU A 23 3.37 20.16 7.54
N PHE A 24 3.44 18.82 7.48
CA PHE A 24 2.41 18.00 6.87
C PHE A 24 1.04 18.21 7.55
N HIS A 25 0.98 18.13 8.88
CA HIS A 25 -0.28 18.31 9.60
C HIS A 25 -0.85 19.73 9.46
N ILE A 26 0.02 20.76 9.48
CA ILE A 26 -0.38 22.15 9.23
C ILE A 26 -0.91 22.31 7.79
N SER A 27 -0.17 21.79 6.79
CA SER A 27 -0.57 21.88 5.38
C SER A 27 -1.94 21.25 5.12
N ARG A 28 -2.27 20.17 5.83
CA ARG A 28 -3.60 19.54 5.75
C ARG A 28 -4.75 20.40 6.22
N LEU A 29 -4.51 21.40 7.07
CA LEU A 29 -5.55 22.33 7.50
C LEU A 29 -5.98 23.29 6.39
N PHE A 30 -5.08 23.52 5.41
CA PHE A 30 -5.27 24.49 4.33
C PHE A 30 -5.49 23.86 2.95
N SER A 31 -5.20 22.56 2.78
CA SER A 31 -5.27 21.87 1.47
C SER A 31 -5.76 20.44 1.61
N ASN A 32 -6.79 20.07 0.84
CA ASN A 32 -7.58 18.87 1.14
C ASN A 32 -7.15 17.57 0.44
N SER A 33 -6.58 17.54 -0.75
CA SER A 33 -6.45 16.26 -1.46
C SER A 33 -5.02 15.85 -1.83
N ASN A 34 -4.15 16.78 -2.17
CA ASN A 34 -2.84 16.43 -2.72
C ASN A 34 -1.69 16.48 -1.72
N THR A 35 -1.92 17.02 -0.52
CA THR A 35 -0.85 17.20 0.48
C THR A 35 -0.16 15.88 0.82
N PHE A 36 -0.92 14.83 1.12
CA PHE A 36 -0.33 13.53 1.45
C PHE A 36 0.51 12.95 0.30
N ALA A 37 -0.01 13.03 -0.93
CA ALA A 37 0.68 12.53 -2.11
C ALA A 37 2.03 13.25 -2.32
N CYS A 38 2.09 14.58 -2.12
CA CYS A 38 3.35 15.33 -2.24
C CYS A 38 4.42 14.85 -1.25
N TYR A 39 4.06 14.68 0.02
CA TYR A 39 5.00 14.17 1.04
C TYR A 39 5.40 12.72 0.79
N ALA A 40 4.45 11.87 0.37
CA ALA A 40 4.71 10.50 -0.01
C ALA A 40 5.70 10.40 -1.17
N GLN A 41 5.52 11.21 -2.22
CA GLN A 41 6.43 11.30 -3.36
C GLN A 41 7.82 11.74 -2.93
N PHE A 42 7.93 12.84 -2.18
CA PHE A 42 9.21 13.34 -1.68
C PHE A 42 9.98 12.26 -0.89
N LEU A 43 9.33 11.60 0.08
CA LEU A 43 9.95 10.57 0.89
C LEU A 43 10.26 9.29 0.10
N SER A 44 9.53 9.02 -0.98
CA SER A 44 9.77 7.87 -1.84
C SER A 44 11.14 7.91 -2.52
N LEU A 45 11.70 9.09 -2.75
CA LEU A 45 12.96 9.33 -3.44
C LEU A 45 14.20 9.11 -2.56
N ILE A 46 14.05 8.95 -1.25
CA ILE A 46 15.17 8.69 -0.35
C ILE A 46 15.57 7.20 -0.49
N PRO A 47 16.81 6.89 -0.96
CA PRO A 47 17.22 5.53 -1.24
C PRO A 47 17.59 4.73 0.03
N GLY A 48 17.69 3.41 -0.14
CA GLY A 48 18.27 2.49 0.82
C GLY A 48 17.49 2.33 2.14
N LYS A 49 18.19 1.85 3.16
CA LYS A 49 17.60 1.57 4.48
C LYS A 49 17.14 2.86 5.18
N ILE A 50 17.89 3.94 5.04
CA ILE A 50 17.52 5.25 5.61
C ILE A 50 16.17 5.68 5.05
N GLY A 51 15.99 5.60 3.72
CA GLY A 51 14.73 5.93 3.07
C GLY A 51 13.57 5.04 3.55
N SER A 52 13.79 3.74 3.70
CA SER A 52 12.76 2.83 4.21
C SER A 52 12.33 3.21 5.63
N TYR A 53 13.28 3.47 6.53
CA TYR A 53 12.96 3.92 7.89
C TYR A 53 12.27 5.29 7.91
N SER A 54 12.68 6.23 7.04
CA SER A 54 12.05 7.54 6.93
C SER A 54 10.58 7.41 6.50
N ARG A 55 10.31 6.60 5.46
CA ARG A 55 8.95 6.32 5.00
C ARG A 55 8.09 5.69 6.10
N VAL A 56 8.56 4.62 6.72
CA VAL A 56 7.83 3.96 7.82
C VAL A 56 7.59 4.94 8.97
N SER A 57 8.60 5.71 9.38
CA SER A 57 8.48 6.67 10.49
C SER A 57 7.47 7.77 10.17
N PHE A 58 7.45 8.28 8.95
CA PHE A 58 6.46 9.27 8.51
C PHE A 58 5.05 8.67 8.47
N TYR A 59 4.88 7.50 7.85
CA TYR A 59 3.56 6.88 7.69
C TYR A 59 2.92 6.43 9.00
N ARG A 60 3.71 6.13 10.03
CA ARG A 60 3.21 5.85 11.38
C ARG A 60 2.40 6.99 11.99
N PHE A 61 2.69 8.23 11.61
CA PHE A 61 2.05 9.44 12.16
C PHE A 61 1.17 10.17 11.15
N SER A 62 1.15 9.73 9.89
CA SER A 62 0.36 10.38 8.83
C SER A 62 -0.78 9.52 8.32
N MET A 63 -0.67 8.19 8.32
CA MET A 63 -1.70 7.26 7.85
C MET A 63 -2.57 6.74 9.01
N LYS A 64 -3.65 6.05 8.68
CA LYS A 64 -4.54 5.42 9.66
C LYS A 64 -3.78 4.48 10.59
N SER A 65 -2.94 3.61 10.05
CA SER A 65 -1.96 2.85 10.82
C SER A 65 -0.80 2.38 9.96
N CYS A 66 0.41 2.37 10.52
CA CYS A 66 1.59 1.73 9.93
C CYS A 66 2.47 1.22 11.07
N HIS A 67 2.69 -0.08 11.12
CA HIS A 67 3.52 -0.67 12.18
C HIS A 67 5.00 -0.35 11.95
N TYR A 68 5.77 -0.09 13.01
CA TYR A 68 7.20 0.25 12.93
C TYR A 68 8.08 -0.90 12.38
N ASP A 69 7.60 -2.15 12.49
CA ASP A 69 8.27 -3.34 11.98
C ASP A 69 7.81 -3.65 10.55
N CYS A 70 7.91 -2.66 9.67
CA CYS A 70 7.63 -2.79 8.25
C CYS A 70 8.85 -2.42 7.43
N VAL A 71 8.82 -2.79 6.17
CA VAL A 71 9.77 -2.32 5.15
C VAL A 71 8.97 -1.73 3.99
N ILE A 72 9.30 -0.51 3.62
CA ILE A 72 8.68 0.16 2.46
C ILE A 72 9.80 0.54 1.49
N GLY A 73 9.77 -0.04 0.29
CA GLY A 73 10.79 0.09 -0.73
C GLY A 73 10.89 1.48 -1.36
N PHE A 74 12.01 1.76 -2.00
CA PHE A 74 12.29 2.98 -2.76
C PHE A 74 11.26 3.18 -3.88
N GLY A 75 10.81 4.42 -4.11
CA GLY A 75 9.86 4.74 -5.17
C GLY A 75 8.44 4.25 -4.93
N THR A 76 8.14 3.65 -3.76
CA THR A 76 6.78 3.23 -3.42
C THR A 76 5.94 4.42 -3.00
N LEU A 77 4.77 4.56 -3.63
CA LEU A 77 3.83 5.66 -3.44
C LEU A 77 2.55 5.17 -2.76
N PHE A 78 2.01 6.00 -1.88
CA PHE A 78 0.70 5.81 -1.26
C PHE A 78 -0.23 6.93 -1.68
N ALA A 79 -1.43 6.56 -2.14
CA ALA A 79 -2.42 7.53 -2.63
C ALA A 79 -3.38 8.01 -1.52
N GLN A 80 -3.61 7.20 -0.48
CA GLN A 80 -4.67 7.43 0.49
C GLN A 80 -4.20 7.29 1.94
N LEU A 81 -4.62 8.24 2.77
CA LEU A 81 -4.36 8.25 4.22
C LEU A 81 -5.03 7.10 4.96
N ASP A 82 -6.21 6.66 4.49
CA ASP A 82 -6.95 5.54 5.08
C ASP A 82 -6.37 4.20 4.62
N THR A 83 -5.06 4.05 4.79
CA THR A 83 -4.30 2.83 4.53
C THR A 83 -3.75 2.30 5.85
N GLU A 84 -3.80 0.98 6.01
CA GLU A 84 -3.38 0.26 7.22
C GLU A 84 -2.33 -0.78 6.87
N ILE A 85 -1.17 -0.73 7.56
CA ILE A 85 -0.05 -1.65 7.35
C ILE A 85 0.28 -2.32 8.68
N SER A 86 0.07 -3.64 8.74
CA SER A 86 0.30 -4.44 9.92
C SER A 86 1.79 -4.78 10.13
N LYS A 87 2.11 -5.44 11.24
CA LYS A 87 3.46 -5.87 11.60
C LYS A 87 4.05 -6.82 10.56
N GLY A 88 5.37 -6.72 10.34
CA GLY A 88 6.13 -7.64 9.51
C GLY A 88 5.91 -7.49 8.00
N VAL A 89 5.12 -6.52 7.55
CA VAL A 89 4.85 -6.29 6.14
C VAL A 89 6.10 -5.81 5.42
N TYR A 90 6.38 -6.44 4.29
CA TYR A 90 7.37 -5.98 3.32
C TYR A 90 6.66 -5.46 2.07
N ILE A 91 6.96 -4.24 1.67
CA ILE A 91 6.52 -3.65 0.41
C ILE A 91 7.77 -3.31 -0.41
N GLY A 92 7.89 -3.95 -1.56
CA GLY A 92 9.00 -3.79 -2.49
C GLY A 92 9.08 -2.39 -3.10
N PRO A 93 10.13 -2.11 -3.87
CA PRO A 93 10.27 -0.83 -4.55
C PRO A 93 9.24 -0.64 -5.67
N GLN A 94 8.97 0.63 -5.99
CA GLN A 94 8.14 1.06 -7.12
C GLN A 94 6.70 0.52 -7.08
N CYS A 95 6.15 0.27 -5.90
CA CYS A 95 4.75 -0.06 -5.74
C CYS A 95 3.87 1.20 -5.75
N ASN A 96 2.63 1.05 -6.20
CA ASN A 96 1.61 2.09 -6.12
C ASN A 96 0.43 1.58 -5.29
N ILE A 97 0.27 2.14 -4.11
CA ILE A 97 -0.62 1.62 -3.08
C ILE A 97 -1.80 2.58 -2.87
N GLY A 98 -2.98 2.13 -3.28
CA GLY A 98 -4.25 2.78 -2.99
C GLY A 98 -4.74 2.52 -1.57
N MET A 99 -6.02 2.76 -1.35
CA MET A 99 -6.65 2.57 -0.05
C MET A 99 -6.77 1.07 0.27
N CYS A 100 -6.00 0.60 1.25
CA CYS A 100 -5.97 -0.82 1.59
C CYS A 100 -5.66 -1.09 3.06
N LYS A 101 -5.90 -2.33 3.47
CA LYS A 101 -5.45 -2.90 4.73
C LYS A 101 -4.58 -4.13 4.41
N ILE A 102 -3.32 -4.09 4.80
CA ILE A 102 -2.37 -5.18 4.58
C ILE A 102 -2.14 -5.90 5.90
N GLY A 103 -2.49 -7.18 5.94
CA GLY A 103 -2.34 -8.07 7.09
C GLY A 103 -0.90 -8.35 7.46
N GLU A 104 -0.70 -8.98 8.62
CA GLU A 104 0.64 -9.26 9.15
C GLU A 104 1.47 -10.15 8.21
N ASN A 105 2.77 -9.92 8.20
CA ASN A 105 3.78 -10.72 7.48
C ASN A 105 3.54 -10.84 5.96
N CYS A 106 2.71 -9.97 5.37
CA CYS A 106 2.53 -9.95 3.92
C CYS A 106 3.81 -9.53 3.20
N LEU A 107 4.06 -10.16 2.06
CA LEU A 107 5.13 -9.83 1.13
C LEU A 107 4.54 -9.25 -0.15
N ILE A 108 4.66 -7.96 -0.32
CA ILE A 108 4.27 -7.24 -1.55
C ILE A 108 5.55 -7.02 -2.35
N ALA A 109 5.66 -7.69 -3.49
CA ALA A 109 6.86 -7.61 -4.32
C ALA A 109 6.95 -6.28 -5.08
N SER A 110 8.03 -6.10 -5.85
CA SER A 110 8.29 -4.84 -6.58
C SER A 110 7.24 -4.57 -7.66
N GLY A 111 6.91 -3.29 -7.88
CA GLY A 111 6.03 -2.86 -8.95
C GLY A 111 4.57 -3.31 -8.81
N VAL A 112 4.16 -3.73 -7.62
CA VAL A 112 2.76 -4.09 -7.37
C VAL A 112 1.87 -2.85 -7.30
N HIS A 113 0.71 -2.91 -7.96
CA HIS A 113 -0.32 -1.90 -7.88
C HIS A 113 -1.51 -2.43 -7.08
N ILE A 114 -1.80 -1.83 -5.92
CA ILE A 114 -3.02 -2.08 -5.16
C ILE A 114 -3.95 -0.90 -5.41
N MET A 115 -5.03 -1.15 -6.11
CA MET A 115 -6.02 -0.12 -6.45
C MET A 115 -7.02 0.05 -5.30
N SER A 116 -7.70 1.20 -5.26
CA SER A 116 -8.79 1.45 -4.30
C SER A 116 -10.13 0.90 -4.84
N GLY A 117 -10.15 -0.39 -5.19
CA GLY A 117 -11.28 -1.04 -5.86
C GLY A 117 -11.27 -0.85 -7.39
N SER A 118 -12.22 -1.48 -8.06
CA SER A 118 -12.36 -1.48 -9.53
C SER A 118 -13.23 -0.36 -10.08
N MET A 119 -14.01 0.32 -9.24
CA MET A 119 -15.00 1.33 -9.63
C MET A 119 -14.57 2.76 -9.32
N GLN A 120 -13.25 3.06 -9.42
CA GLN A 120 -12.71 4.39 -9.12
C GLN A 120 -13.25 5.48 -10.06
N HIS A 121 -13.65 5.10 -11.27
CA HIS A 121 -14.36 5.94 -12.22
C HIS A 121 -15.57 5.18 -12.76
N ARG A 122 -16.71 5.87 -12.89
CA ARG A 122 -17.86 5.34 -13.63
C ARG A 122 -17.68 5.64 -15.12
N PHE A 123 -18.27 4.80 -15.95
CA PHE A 123 -18.23 4.90 -17.40
C PHE A 123 -19.56 4.47 -18.04
N ASP A 124 -20.64 4.44 -17.24
CA ASP A 124 -21.95 3.96 -17.69
C ASP A 124 -22.64 4.99 -18.59
N ASP A 125 -22.37 6.28 -18.40
CA ASP A 125 -22.92 7.35 -19.18
C ASP A 125 -21.98 7.64 -20.36
N ILE A 126 -22.47 7.39 -21.58
CA ILE A 126 -21.70 7.56 -22.81
C ILE A 126 -21.59 9.02 -23.26
N ASP A 127 -22.49 9.88 -22.81
CA ASP A 127 -22.55 11.30 -23.20
C ASP A 127 -21.71 12.19 -22.29
N THR A 128 -21.42 11.71 -21.06
CA THR A 128 -20.59 12.44 -20.10
C THR A 128 -19.15 11.91 -20.14
N PRO A 129 -18.12 12.77 -20.27
CA PRO A 129 -16.73 12.36 -20.20
C PRO A 129 -16.43 11.57 -18.92
N ILE A 130 -15.71 10.44 -19.04
CA ILE A 130 -15.38 9.53 -17.89
C ILE A 130 -14.77 10.32 -16.72
N GLN A 131 -13.92 11.31 -17.00
CA GLN A 131 -13.29 12.14 -15.98
C GLN A 131 -14.30 12.92 -15.11
N GLN A 132 -15.48 13.20 -15.62
CA GLN A 132 -16.55 13.93 -14.92
C GLN A 132 -17.52 12.99 -14.20
N GLN A 133 -17.48 11.69 -14.49
CA GLN A 133 -18.30 10.68 -13.82
C GLN A 133 -17.67 10.29 -12.49
N LYS A 134 -18.42 10.50 -11.40
CA LYS A 134 -17.96 10.16 -10.05
C LYS A 134 -17.88 8.64 -9.87
N GLY A 135 -16.73 8.16 -9.43
CA GLY A 135 -16.54 6.77 -9.03
C GLY A 135 -16.65 6.55 -7.52
N SER A 136 -16.33 5.34 -7.10
CA SER A 136 -16.28 4.96 -5.69
C SER A 136 -14.93 4.32 -5.35
N TYR A 137 -14.40 4.65 -4.17
CA TYR A 137 -13.21 4.03 -3.64
C TYR A 137 -13.59 2.96 -2.63
N LYS A 138 -13.01 1.77 -2.76
CA LYS A 138 -13.20 0.65 -1.83
C LYS A 138 -11.85 0.29 -1.22
N LYS A 139 -11.81 0.15 0.10
CA LYS A 139 -10.63 -0.35 0.80
C LYS A 139 -10.43 -1.82 0.46
N ILE A 140 -9.27 -2.15 -0.10
CA ILE A 140 -8.89 -3.53 -0.43
C ILE A 140 -8.21 -4.16 0.78
N GLU A 141 -8.63 -5.36 1.15
CA GLU A 141 -8.02 -6.12 2.23
C GLU A 141 -7.12 -7.24 1.66
N ILE A 142 -5.90 -7.33 2.19
CA ILE A 142 -4.96 -8.42 1.92
C ILE A 142 -4.74 -9.14 3.25
N GLY A 143 -5.17 -10.40 3.31
CA GLY A 143 -5.05 -11.24 4.48
C GLY A 143 -3.60 -11.56 4.83
N GLU A 144 -3.37 -11.87 6.11
CA GLU A 144 -2.05 -12.15 6.67
C GLU A 144 -1.26 -13.23 5.88
N ASP A 145 0.07 -13.15 5.94
CA ASP A 145 0.99 -14.15 5.37
C ASP A 145 0.74 -14.43 3.87
N SER A 146 0.29 -13.40 3.13
CA SER A 146 0.05 -13.50 1.68
C SER A 146 1.21 -12.89 0.90
N TRP A 147 1.53 -13.50 -0.23
CA TRP A 147 2.56 -13.05 -1.16
C TRP A 147 1.93 -12.56 -2.47
N ILE A 148 2.19 -11.30 -2.80
CA ILE A 148 1.77 -10.67 -4.06
C ILE A 148 3.00 -10.54 -4.95
N GLY A 149 3.02 -11.26 -6.06
CA GLY A 149 4.13 -11.31 -7.02
C GLY A 149 4.39 -9.99 -7.75
N ASN A 150 5.59 -9.83 -8.26
CA ASN A 150 6.04 -8.62 -8.96
C ASN A 150 5.08 -8.19 -10.06
N GLY A 151 4.82 -6.87 -10.15
CA GLY A 151 4.03 -6.28 -11.23
C GLY A 151 2.55 -6.69 -11.23
N SER A 152 2.04 -7.29 -10.16
CA SER A 152 0.63 -7.65 -10.08
C SER A 152 -0.26 -6.43 -9.84
N MET A 153 -1.49 -6.48 -10.38
CA MET A 153 -2.55 -5.50 -10.14
C MET A 153 -3.64 -6.12 -9.27
N VAL A 154 -3.96 -5.47 -8.15
CA VAL A 154 -4.94 -5.96 -7.18
C VAL A 154 -6.10 -4.97 -7.09
N MET A 155 -7.30 -5.41 -7.49
CA MET A 155 -8.53 -4.63 -7.48
C MET A 155 -9.62 -5.22 -6.56
N ALA A 156 -9.35 -6.39 -5.94
CA ALA A 156 -10.28 -7.09 -5.08
C ALA A 156 -9.56 -7.65 -3.83
N ASN A 157 -10.32 -8.02 -2.82
CA ASN A 157 -9.77 -8.57 -1.59
C ASN A 157 -9.03 -9.90 -1.83
N ILE A 158 -7.99 -10.10 -1.04
CA ILE A 158 -7.20 -11.34 -1.03
C ILE A 158 -7.25 -11.92 0.37
N GLY A 159 -7.62 -13.19 0.48
CA GLY A 159 -7.64 -13.94 1.72
C GLY A 159 -6.25 -14.10 2.34
N LYS A 160 -6.20 -14.77 3.48
CA LYS A 160 -4.94 -15.06 4.18
C LYS A 160 -4.16 -16.20 3.49
N LYS A 161 -2.84 -16.15 3.65
CA LYS A 161 -1.92 -17.21 3.20
C LYS A 161 -2.05 -17.52 1.69
N CYS A 162 -2.37 -16.49 0.90
CA CYS A 162 -2.49 -16.59 -0.54
C CYS A 162 -1.16 -16.31 -1.24
N VAL A 163 -1.04 -16.81 -2.47
CA VAL A 163 0.05 -16.48 -3.39
C VAL A 163 -0.56 -15.96 -4.70
N ILE A 164 -0.19 -14.76 -5.07
CA ILE A 164 -0.54 -14.17 -6.36
C ILE A 164 0.71 -14.19 -7.24
N GLY A 165 0.65 -14.89 -8.35
CA GLY A 165 1.75 -14.98 -9.33
C GLY A 165 2.12 -13.62 -9.90
N ALA A 166 3.38 -13.45 -10.29
CA ALA A 166 3.86 -12.19 -10.89
C ALA A 166 3.05 -11.82 -12.15
N GLY A 167 2.82 -10.50 -12.35
CA GLY A 167 2.07 -9.97 -13.50
C GLY A 167 0.58 -10.31 -13.51
N SER A 168 0.03 -10.82 -12.41
CA SER A 168 -1.38 -11.20 -12.34
C SER A 168 -2.28 -10.00 -12.14
N VAL A 169 -3.53 -10.10 -12.64
CA VAL A 169 -4.57 -9.08 -12.48
C VAL A 169 -5.72 -9.66 -11.67
N VAL A 170 -5.77 -9.30 -10.38
CA VAL A 170 -6.79 -9.78 -9.44
C VAL A 170 -8.03 -8.89 -9.54
N THR A 171 -9.07 -9.37 -10.22
CA THR A 171 -10.33 -8.65 -10.45
C THR A 171 -11.47 -9.11 -9.54
N LYS A 172 -11.34 -10.28 -8.91
CA LYS A 172 -12.35 -10.89 -8.03
C LYS A 172 -11.72 -11.30 -6.71
N GLU A 173 -12.55 -11.43 -5.68
CA GLU A 173 -12.10 -11.88 -4.36
C GLU A 173 -11.38 -13.23 -4.43
N VAL A 174 -10.28 -13.32 -3.70
CA VAL A 174 -9.42 -14.51 -3.62
C VAL A 174 -9.67 -15.19 -2.27
N PRO A 175 -10.14 -16.44 -2.25
CA PRO A 175 -10.33 -17.20 -1.01
C PRO A 175 -9.00 -17.47 -0.29
N ASP A 176 -9.07 -17.72 1.01
CA ASP A 176 -7.92 -18.11 1.82
C ASP A 176 -7.16 -19.29 1.19
N PHE A 177 -5.85 -19.32 1.40
CA PHE A 177 -4.93 -20.40 0.97
C PHE A 177 -4.85 -20.63 -0.55
N SER A 178 -5.30 -19.68 -1.36
CA SER A 178 -5.31 -19.82 -2.82
C SER A 178 -3.97 -19.43 -3.44
N ILE A 179 -3.57 -20.16 -4.47
CA ILE A 179 -2.52 -19.78 -5.44
C ILE A 179 -3.22 -19.36 -6.73
N MET A 180 -3.10 -18.08 -7.06
CA MET A 180 -3.74 -17.46 -8.22
C MET A 180 -2.69 -16.93 -9.19
N ALA A 181 -2.93 -17.02 -10.51
CA ALA A 181 -2.09 -16.37 -11.49
C ALA A 181 -2.87 -16.03 -12.78
N GLY A 182 -2.31 -15.13 -13.58
CA GLY A 182 -2.80 -14.75 -14.90
C GLY A 182 -3.55 -13.41 -14.95
N ASN A 183 -4.00 -13.06 -16.15
CA ASN A 183 -4.79 -11.85 -16.43
C ASN A 183 -6.05 -12.23 -17.24
N PRO A 184 -7.27 -12.25 -16.64
CA PRO A 184 -7.51 -12.11 -15.20
C PRO A 184 -6.97 -13.30 -14.41
N ALA A 185 -6.64 -13.09 -13.12
CA ALA A 185 -6.11 -14.12 -12.24
C ALA A 185 -7.13 -15.25 -12.04
N LYS A 186 -6.66 -16.49 -12.19
CA LYS A 186 -7.45 -17.70 -11.99
C LYS A 186 -6.79 -18.59 -10.93
N LEU A 187 -7.58 -19.41 -10.27
CA LEU A 187 -7.10 -20.38 -9.30
C LEU A 187 -6.23 -21.42 -10.00
N ILE A 188 -5.00 -21.58 -9.55
CA ILE A 188 -4.09 -22.65 -9.98
C ILE A 188 -4.26 -23.87 -9.07
N ARG A 189 -4.19 -23.66 -7.75
CA ARG A 189 -4.43 -24.68 -6.74
C ARG A 189 -4.59 -24.05 -5.35
N SER A 190 -5.05 -24.83 -4.38
CA SER A 190 -4.97 -24.49 -2.97
C SER A 190 -3.55 -24.78 -2.42
N ARG A 191 -3.20 -24.09 -1.31
CA ARG A 191 -2.03 -24.41 -0.47
C ARG A 191 -2.34 -25.49 0.58
N GLN A 192 -3.60 -25.84 0.74
CA GLN A 192 -4.08 -26.93 1.59
C GLN A 192 -4.37 -28.16 0.77
#